data_3382df05d6af5dcd322b84b54579f3d9
#
_entry.id   3382df05d6af5dcd322b84b54579f3d9
#
_cell.length_a   1.000
_cell.length_b   1.000
_cell.length_c   1.000
_cell.angle_alpha   90.00
_cell.angle_beta   90.00
_cell.angle_gamma   90.00
#
_symmetry.space_group_name_H-M   'P 1'
#
loop_
_entity.id
_entity.type
_entity.pdbx_description
1 polymer ?
#
loop_
_entity_poly.entity_id
_entity_poly.type
_entity_poly.pdbx_seq_one_letter_code
_entity_poly.pdbx_strand_id
1 'polypeptide(L)'
;MRPKTDLALRRELVYYKRNNGSLKPGVIGRILWYVSSDRAFTWTQEIKACSRLDEVIIDKPEKLYRQFRHLGVYELKHLIDLAKDKPDEDIMAIRFSYTEIFTKPLTLERLREILGNQTTVQSLFKISKEQFAIIYNEGTAK
;
A
#
# COMPACT_ATOMS: atom_id res chain seq x y z
N MET A 1 -1.90 -25.27 11.07
CA MET A 1 -3.04 -25.02 10.20
C MET A 1 -3.55 -23.58 10.34
N ARG A 2 -3.75 -22.88 9.23
CA ARG A 2 -4.12 -21.48 9.28
C ARG A 2 -5.17 -21.10 8.22
N PRO A 3 -6.25 -21.89 8.06
CA PRO A 3 -7.18 -21.60 6.96
C PRO A 3 -7.85 -20.24 7.05
N LYS A 4 -8.22 -19.79 8.24
CA LYS A 4 -8.86 -18.49 8.42
C LYS A 4 -7.89 -17.34 8.14
N THR A 5 -6.65 -17.47 8.60
CA THR A 5 -5.61 -16.46 8.37
C THR A 5 -5.27 -16.37 6.89
N ASP A 6 -5.11 -17.51 6.23
CA ASP A 6 -4.79 -17.55 4.81
C ASP A 6 -5.91 -16.92 3.98
N LEU A 7 -7.16 -17.19 4.32
CA LEU A 7 -8.29 -16.59 3.61
C LEU A 7 -8.31 -15.07 3.79
N ALA A 8 -8.04 -14.60 5.02
CA ALA A 8 -7.98 -13.16 5.28
C ALA A 8 -6.85 -12.50 4.49
N LEU A 9 -5.69 -13.17 4.39
CA LEU A 9 -4.54 -12.64 3.67
C LEU A 9 -4.74 -12.63 2.16
N ARG A 10 -5.57 -13.51 1.62
CA ARG A 10 -5.88 -13.56 0.19
C ARG A 10 -6.95 -12.56 -0.22
N ARG A 11 -7.65 -12.01 0.73
CA ARG A 11 -8.77 -11.13 0.50
C ARG A 11 -8.37 -9.92 -0.35
N GLU A 12 -9.24 -9.53 -1.25
CA GLU A 12 -9.09 -8.30 -2.01
C GLU A 12 -9.46 -7.11 -1.14
N LEU A 13 -8.62 -6.09 -1.19
CA LEU A 13 -8.83 -4.85 -0.46
C LEU A 13 -8.53 -3.68 -1.38
N VAL A 14 -8.97 -2.50 -0.99
CA VAL A 14 -8.69 -1.29 -1.74
C VAL A 14 -8.11 -0.23 -0.81
N TYR A 15 -7.13 0.49 -1.33
CA TYR A 15 -6.48 1.60 -0.65
C TYR A 15 -6.65 2.84 -1.52
N TYR A 16 -7.12 3.92 -0.92
CA TYR A 16 -7.36 5.16 -1.64
C TYR A 16 -6.25 6.16 -1.33
N LYS A 17 -5.84 6.90 -2.34
CA LYS A 17 -4.78 7.87 -2.21
C LYS A 17 -5.05 9.04 -3.12
N ARG A 18 -4.53 10.20 -2.74
CA ARG A 18 -4.59 11.37 -3.61
C ARG A 18 -3.84 11.09 -4.91
N ASN A 19 -4.42 11.50 -6.03
CA ASN A 19 -3.78 11.31 -7.33
C ASN A 19 -2.68 12.33 -7.52
N ASN A 20 -1.43 11.90 -7.33
CA ASN A 20 -0.25 12.74 -7.52
C ASN A 20 0.59 12.30 -8.73
N GLY A 21 0.07 11.41 -9.56
CA GLY A 21 0.79 10.90 -10.73
C GLY A 21 1.81 9.83 -10.45
N SER A 22 1.92 9.35 -9.20
CA SER A 22 2.93 8.36 -8.83
C SER A 22 2.68 6.98 -9.41
N LEU A 23 1.43 6.65 -9.73
CA LEU A 23 1.05 5.41 -10.40
C LEU A 23 0.07 5.72 -11.51
N LYS A 24 0.14 4.92 -12.57
CA LYS A 24 -0.76 5.06 -13.71
C LYS A 24 -1.74 3.89 -13.76
N PRO A 25 -2.94 4.10 -14.32
CA PRO A 25 -3.88 2.99 -14.54
C PRO A 25 -3.21 1.88 -15.34
N GLY A 26 -3.56 0.64 -15.02
CA GLY A 26 -3.05 -0.52 -15.73
C GLY A 26 -1.73 -1.07 -15.21
N VAL A 27 -1.12 -0.40 -14.23
CA VAL A 27 0.09 -0.92 -13.58
C VAL A 27 -0.27 -2.13 -12.74
N ILE A 28 0.52 -3.19 -12.85
CA ILE A 28 0.41 -4.38 -12.01
C ILE A 28 1.80 -4.65 -11.40
N GLY A 29 1.84 -5.41 -10.32
CA GLY A 29 3.11 -5.74 -9.69
C GLY A 29 2.94 -6.08 -8.23
N ARG A 30 3.87 -5.62 -7.41
CA ARG A 30 3.89 -5.88 -5.98
C ARG A 30 3.96 -4.58 -5.20
N ILE A 31 3.41 -4.60 -4.00
CA ILE A 31 3.40 -3.44 -3.09
C ILE A 31 4.12 -3.83 -1.81
N LEU A 32 4.98 -2.94 -1.33
CA LEU A 32 5.54 -3.04 0.01
C LEU A 32 4.84 -2.01 0.89
N TRP A 33 4.39 -2.45 2.06
CA TRP A 33 3.67 -1.60 2.98
C TRP A 33 4.60 -1.12 4.09
N TYR A 34 4.81 0.18 4.12
CA TYR A 34 5.59 0.83 5.16
C TYR A 34 4.64 1.41 6.21
N VAL A 35 4.89 1.06 7.46
CA VAL A 35 4.11 1.58 8.58
C VAL A 35 4.92 2.70 9.22
N SER A 36 4.45 3.93 9.06
CA SER A 36 5.09 5.08 9.68
C SER A 36 4.86 5.08 11.20
N SER A 37 5.59 5.92 11.90
CA SER A 37 5.45 5.97 13.35
C SER A 37 4.02 6.39 13.72
N ASP A 38 3.45 5.66 14.68
CA ASP A 38 2.17 5.96 15.29
C ASP A 38 2.46 6.58 16.65
N ARG A 39 1.67 7.59 17.03
CA ARG A 39 1.83 8.24 18.33
C ARG A 39 1.71 7.26 19.48
N ALA A 40 0.91 6.20 19.30
CA ALA A 40 0.72 5.17 20.30
C ALA A 40 1.87 4.16 20.36
N PHE A 41 2.69 4.07 19.28
CA PHE A 41 3.72 3.04 19.16
C PHE A 41 4.97 3.64 18.52
N THR A 42 6.02 3.77 19.30
CA THR A 42 7.28 4.36 18.83
C THR A 42 8.16 3.38 18.04
N TRP A 43 7.81 2.09 18.08
CA TRP A 43 8.58 1.03 17.43
C TRP A 43 8.20 0.79 15.97
N THR A 44 7.33 1.60 15.40
CA THR A 44 6.99 1.51 13.99
C THR A 44 8.10 2.15 13.14
N GLN A 45 7.86 2.42 11.88
CA GLN A 45 8.82 2.83 10.85
C GLN A 45 9.52 1.61 10.26
N GLU A 46 8.68 0.69 9.79
CA GLU A 46 9.15 -0.56 9.22
C GLU A 46 8.32 -0.95 8.01
N ILE A 47 8.96 -1.67 7.08
CA ILE A 47 8.22 -2.42 6.05
C ILE A 47 7.72 -3.70 6.73
N LYS A 48 6.41 -3.85 6.80
CA LYS A 48 5.78 -4.95 7.55
C LYS A 48 5.08 -5.98 6.69
N ALA A 49 4.83 -5.71 5.43
CA ALA A 49 4.07 -6.62 4.58
C ALA A 49 4.28 -6.31 3.12
N CYS A 50 3.89 -7.25 2.28
CA CYS A 50 3.78 -7.01 0.85
C CYS A 50 2.47 -7.58 0.32
N SER A 51 2.01 -7.06 -0.80
CA SER A 51 0.78 -7.52 -1.44
C SER A 51 0.97 -7.59 -2.95
N ARG A 52 0.05 -8.27 -3.61
CA ARG A 52 -0.07 -8.21 -5.06
C ARG A 52 -0.85 -6.97 -5.43
N LEU A 53 -0.31 -6.18 -6.34
CA LEU A 53 -1.02 -5.04 -6.90
C LEU A 53 -1.90 -5.55 -8.04
N ASP A 54 -3.21 -5.49 -7.86
CA ASP A 54 -4.16 -6.03 -8.83
C ASP A 54 -4.60 -4.99 -9.84
N GLU A 55 -4.84 -3.76 -9.40
CA GLU A 55 -5.38 -2.74 -10.29
C GLU A 55 -5.15 -1.35 -9.71
N VAL A 56 -4.88 -0.40 -10.61
CA VAL A 56 -4.83 1.04 -10.27
C VAL A 56 -5.90 1.73 -11.10
N ILE A 57 -6.81 2.43 -10.43
CA ILE A 57 -7.90 3.15 -11.09
C ILE A 57 -7.88 4.60 -10.61
N ILE A 58 -7.96 5.53 -11.55
CA ILE A 58 -8.03 6.96 -11.25
C ILE A 58 -9.37 7.47 -11.74
N ASP A 59 -10.19 7.97 -10.85
CA ASP A 59 -11.53 8.45 -11.17
C ASP A 59 -12.06 9.33 -10.03
N LYS A 60 -13.28 9.80 -10.20
CA LYS A 60 -13.94 10.63 -9.20
C LYS A 60 -14.21 9.84 -7.92
N PRO A 61 -14.12 10.50 -6.75
CA PRO A 61 -14.36 9.80 -5.47
C PRO A 61 -15.68 9.03 -5.44
N GLU A 62 -16.76 9.62 -5.93
CA GLU A 62 -18.07 8.98 -5.89
C GLU A 62 -18.11 7.70 -6.72
N LYS A 63 -17.49 7.72 -7.91
CA LYS A 63 -17.46 6.53 -8.77
C LYS A 63 -16.65 5.42 -8.14
N LEU A 64 -15.50 5.76 -7.57
CA LEU A 64 -14.64 4.77 -6.93
C LEU A 64 -15.31 4.19 -5.69
N TYR A 65 -16.00 5.03 -4.91
CA TYR A 65 -16.74 4.56 -3.74
C TYR A 65 -17.79 3.53 -4.14
N ARG A 66 -18.59 3.83 -5.16
CA ARG A 66 -19.62 2.90 -5.62
C ARG A 66 -19.04 1.59 -6.13
N GLN A 67 -17.89 1.66 -6.81
CA GLN A 67 -17.26 0.48 -7.38
C GLN A 67 -16.65 -0.43 -6.33
N PHE A 68 -16.00 0.15 -5.31
CA PHE A 68 -15.17 -0.60 -4.38
C PHE A 68 -15.62 -0.60 -2.93
N ARG A 69 -16.76 -0.01 -2.60
CA ARG A 69 -17.20 0.10 -1.20
C ARG A 69 -17.28 -1.25 -0.48
N HIS A 70 -17.46 -2.33 -1.22
CA HIS A 70 -17.54 -3.67 -0.64
C HIS A 70 -16.16 -4.24 -0.28
N LEU A 71 -15.10 -3.62 -0.73
CA LEU A 71 -13.72 -4.09 -0.48
C LEU A 71 -12.99 -3.27 0.56
N GLY A 72 -13.50 -2.11 0.91
CA GLY A 72 -12.81 -1.20 1.81
C GLY A 72 -13.67 -0.79 2.99
N VAL A 73 -13.04 -0.16 3.95
CA VAL A 73 -13.70 0.36 5.15
C VAL A 73 -13.90 1.88 5.09
N TYR A 74 -13.64 2.46 3.93
CA TYR A 74 -13.73 3.91 3.74
C TYR A 74 -15.16 4.33 3.49
N GLU A 75 -15.52 5.49 4.00
CA GLU A 75 -16.78 6.15 3.68
C GLU A 75 -16.55 7.16 2.56
N LEU A 76 -17.63 7.50 1.82
CA LEU A 76 -17.54 8.48 0.74
C LEU A 76 -16.93 9.80 1.20
N LYS A 77 -17.22 10.21 2.41
CA LYS A 77 -16.65 11.42 3.02
C LYS A 77 -15.13 11.39 2.99
N HIS A 78 -14.54 10.24 3.34
CA HIS A 78 -13.08 10.10 3.37
C HIS A 78 -12.48 10.24 1.97
N LEU A 79 -13.17 9.73 0.95
CA LEU A 79 -12.70 9.83 -0.41
C LEU A 79 -12.75 11.27 -0.92
N ILE A 80 -13.80 12.00 -0.55
CA ILE A 80 -13.92 13.41 -0.92
C ILE A 80 -12.81 14.23 -0.23
N ASP A 81 -12.49 13.90 1.01
CA ASP A 81 -11.39 14.57 1.72
C ASP A 81 -10.06 14.35 1.00
N LEU A 82 -9.82 13.16 0.44
CA LEU A 82 -8.62 12.88 -0.34
C LEU A 82 -8.56 13.74 -1.60
N ALA A 83 -9.69 14.11 -2.15
CA ALA A 83 -9.79 15.00 -3.31
C ALA A 83 -9.79 16.48 -2.89
N LYS A 84 -9.36 16.79 -1.65
CA LYS A 84 -9.29 18.16 -1.10
C LYS A 84 -10.65 18.85 -1.11
N ASP A 85 -11.68 18.11 -0.70
CA ASP A 85 -13.07 18.62 -0.67
C ASP A 85 -13.61 19.04 -2.04
N LYS A 86 -13.02 18.51 -3.11
CA LYS A 86 -13.48 18.78 -4.49
C LYS A 86 -13.96 17.47 -5.10
N PRO A 87 -15.28 17.21 -5.10
CA PRO A 87 -15.81 15.94 -5.62
C PRO A 87 -15.49 15.68 -7.08
N ASP A 88 -15.15 16.72 -7.83
CA ASP A 88 -14.82 16.60 -9.25
C ASP A 88 -13.36 16.26 -9.51
N GLU A 89 -12.51 16.28 -8.48
CA GLU A 89 -11.11 15.90 -8.65
C GLU A 89 -10.96 14.39 -8.54
N ASP A 90 -10.05 13.86 -9.37
CA ASP A 90 -9.77 12.44 -9.37
C ASP A 90 -8.91 12.05 -8.18
N ILE A 91 -9.20 10.89 -7.63
CA ILE A 91 -8.33 10.22 -6.66
C ILE A 91 -7.93 8.87 -7.23
N MET A 92 -7.00 8.22 -6.56
CA MET A 92 -6.47 6.93 -6.98
C MET A 92 -6.98 5.83 -6.06
N ALA A 93 -7.49 4.75 -6.65
CA ALA A 93 -7.82 3.53 -5.93
C ALA A 93 -6.81 2.46 -6.32
N ILE A 94 -6.21 1.84 -5.31
CA ILE A 94 -5.25 0.76 -5.49
C ILE A 94 -5.92 -0.51 -4.94
N ARG A 95 -6.25 -1.43 -5.84
CA ARG A 95 -6.83 -2.71 -5.45
C ARG A 95 -5.69 -3.71 -5.31
N PHE A 96 -5.67 -4.41 -4.19
CA PHE A 96 -4.59 -5.34 -3.88
C PHE A 96 -5.13 -6.58 -3.19
N SER A 97 -4.33 -7.64 -3.19
CA SER A 97 -4.68 -8.91 -2.57
C SER A 97 -3.42 -9.69 -2.21
N TYR A 98 -3.62 -10.86 -1.62
CA TYR A 98 -2.53 -11.76 -1.24
C TYR A 98 -1.48 -11.04 -0.40
N THR A 99 -1.92 -10.44 0.70
CA THR A 99 -1.04 -9.73 1.61
C THR A 99 -0.27 -10.74 2.46
N GLU A 100 1.04 -10.60 2.44
CA GLU A 100 1.94 -11.44 3.22
C GLU A 100 2.61 -10.59 4.29
N ILE A 101 2.39 -10.97 5.56
CA ILE A 101 2.99 -10.26 6.70
C ILE A 101 4.44 -10.73 6.85
N PHE A 102 5.36 -9.80 6.97
CA PHE A 102 6.77 -10.12 7.14
C PHE A 102 7.03 -10.68 8.52
N THR A 103 7.74 -11.81 8.58
CA THR A 103 8.21 -12.37 9.85
C THR A 103 9.33 -11.54 10.46
N LYS A 104 10.08 -10.86 9.60
CA LYS A 104 11.18 -9.96 10.01
C LYS A 104 10.99 -8.60 9.34
N PRO A 105 10.19 -7.72 9.90
CA PRO A 105 10.00 -6.39 9.32
C PRO A 105 11.35 -5.66 9.14
N LEU A 106 11.46 -4.92 8.05
CA LEU A 106 12.67 -4.15 7.76
C LEU A 106 12.55 -2.74 8.30
N THR A 107 13.54 -2.30 9.07
CA THR A 107 13.58 -0.94 9.59
C THR A 107 13.84 0.07 8.49
N LEU A 108 13.50 1.33 8.75
CA LEU A 108 13.82 2.42 7.82
C LEU A 108 15.31 2.48 7.55
N GLU A 109 16.12 2.24 8.58
CA GLU A 109 17.57 2.23 8.45
C GLU A 109 18.02 1.19 7.43
N ARG A 110 17.52 -0.05 7.57
CA ARG A 110 17.87 -1.10 6.61
C ARG A 110 17.33 -0.80 5.20
N LEU A 111 16.14 -0.25 5.13
CA LEU A 111 15.55 0.15 3.85
C LEU A 111 16.45 1.15 3.13
N ARG A 112 17.00 2.13 3.86
CA ARG A 112 17.90 3.11 3.30
C ARG A 112 19.24 2.52 2.84
N GLU A 113 19.70 1.47 3.50
CA GLU A 113 20.88 0.75 3.04
C GLU A 113 20.64 0.12 1.68
N ILE A 114 19.44 -0.38 1.44
CA ILE A 114 19.09 -1.05 0.17
C ILE A 114 18.78 -0.03 -0.92
N LEU A 115 18.02 1.01 -0.59
CA LEU A 115 17.47 1.96 -1.57
C LEU A 115 18.30 3.24 -1.71
N GLY A 116 19.07 3.59 -0.69
CA GLY A 116 19.86 4.81 -0.67
C GLY A 116 19.54 5.67 0.54
N ASN A 117 20.54 6.37 1.06
CA ASN A 117 20.43 7.15 2.28
C ASN A 117 19.44 8.32 2.18
N GLN A 118 19.13 8.77 0.96
CA GLN A 118 18.21 9.88 0.73
C GLN A 118 16.75 9.43 0.61
N THR A 119 16.50 8.15 0.74
CA THR A 119 15.15 7.60 0.58
C THR A 119 14.20 8.17 1.62
N THR A 120 13.06 8.67 1.15
CA THR A 120 11.96 9.09 2.02
C THR A 120 10.76 8.20 1.75
N VAL A 121 9.98 7.92 2.79
CA VAL A 121 8.86 6.99 2.70
C VAL A 121 7.52 7.70 2.89
N GLN A 122 7.50 9.01 2.74
CA GLN A 122 6.30 9.81 2.93
C GLN A 122 5.33 9.73 1.75
N SER A 123 5.82 9.33 0.58
CA SER A 123 4.99 9.21 -0.60
C SER A 123 5.33 7.92 -1.33
N LEU A 124 4.43 7.52 -2.20
CA LEU A 124 4.58 6.31 -2.98
C LEU A 124 5.68 6.50 -4.03
N PHE A 125 6.56 5.52 -4.16
CA PHE A 125 7.62 5.55 -5.17
C PHE A 125 7.93 4.13 -5.64
N LYS A 126 8.59 4.02 -6.79
CA LYS A 126 8.92 2.74 -7.41
C LYS A 126 10.30 2.28 -6.98
N ILE A 127 10.46 0.96 -6.89
CA ILE A 127 11.75 0.33 -6.66
C ILE A 127 12.00 -0.71 -7.74
N SER A 128 13.25 -1.13 -7.89
CA SER A 128 13.60 -2.14 -8.89
C SER A 128 13.21 -3.54 -8.44
N LYS A 129 13.18 -4.47 -9.38
CA LYS A 129 12.95 -5.88 -9.06
C LYS A 129 14.00 -6.41 -8.10
N GLU A 130 15.24 -6.01 -8.29
CA GLU A 130 16.36 -6.45 -7.46
C GLU A 130 16.21 -5.93 -6.04
N GLN A 131 15.85 -4.66 -5.89
CA GLN A 131 15.60 -4.09 -4.58
C GLN A 131 14.42 -4.76 -3.89
N PHE A 132 13.33 -5.00 -4.63
CA PHE A 132 12.19 -5.71 -4.07
C PHE A 132 12.58 -7.09 -3.60
N ALA A 133 13.36 -7.83 -4.39
CA ALA A 133 13.78 -9.19 -4.03
C ALA A 133 14.59 -9.20 -2.74
N ILE A 134 15.49 -8.24 -2.56
CA ILE A 134 16.28 -8.13 -1.33
C ILE A 134 15.37 -7.91 -0.13
N ILE A 135 14.45 -6.97 -0.24
CA ILE A 135 13.52 -6.62 0.83
C ILE A 135 12.61 -7.80 1.15
N TYR A 136 12.06 -8.43 0.13
CA TYR A 136 11.16 -9.57 0.31
C TYR A 136 11.86 -10.74 0.97
N ASN A 137 13.06 -11.08 0.51
CA ASN A 137 13.81 -12.20 1.06
C ASN A 137 14.19 -11.97 2.54
N GLU A 138 14.56 -10.75 2.89
CA GLU A 138 14.85 -10.42 4.28
C GLU A 138 13.59 -10.43 5.14
N GLY A 139 12.51 -9.86 4.63
CA GLY A 139 11.25 -9.78 5.38
C GLY A 139 10.60 -11.12 5.63
N THR A 140 10.78 -12.08 4.73
CA THR A 140 10.18 -13.41 4.83
C THR A 140 11.16 -14.46 5.34
N ALA A 141 12.37 -14.09 5.71
CA ALA A 141 13.35 -15.02 6.26
C ALA A 141 12.85 -15.63 7.56
N LYS A 142 13.22 -16.87 7.76
CA LYS A 142 12.81 -17.62 8.97
C LYS A 142 13.72 -17.35 10.15
#